data_2bcfae1ab12ec9db05abf14d2b61087e
#
_entry.id   2bcfae1ab12ec9db05abf14d2b61087e
#
_cell.length_a   1.000
_cell.length_b   1.000
_cell.length_c   1.000
_cell.angle_alpha   90.00
_cell.angle_beta   90.00
_cell.angle_gamma   90.00
#
_symmetry.space_group_name_H-M   'P 1'
#
loop_
_entity.id
_entity.type
_entity.pdbx_description
1 polymer ?
#
loop_
_entity_poly.entity_id
_entity_poly.type
_entity_poly.pdbx_seq_one_letter_code
_entity_poly.pdbx_strand_id
1 'polypeptide(L)'
;MIKEKLGHRLDGWIHTFFPFLFWRPINPDWLTLAGTLIAGSAGLAFAEGAHGTAGCLLLTGGFFDLVDGAVARHFGISTRFGAFLDSSLDRVVDVAAMLGLVTFFARANEPSGVLLCSLILVATVLTSYTKARAELIVARMPGGLLERGERIGLLAVGSILDILWPILWILAIGTVVTVVQRILYAYREMGRLDREQRSERVEEAN
;
A
#
# COMPACT_ATOMS: atom_id res chain seq x y z
N MET A 1 -1.86 16.71 6.77
CA MET A 1 -2.04 17.96 6.00
C MET A 1 -1.84 17.81 4.49
N ILE A 2 -0.69 17.32 3.96
CA ILE A 2 -0.51 17.22 2.49
C ILE A 2 -1.40 16.10 1.91
N LYS A 3 -1.45 14.93 2.53
CA LYS A 3 -2.35 13.83 2.11
C LYS A 3 -3.84 14.16 2.19
N GLU A 4 -4.28 14.87 3.20
CA GLU A 4 -5.66 15.35 3.33
C GLU A 4 -6.03 16.31 2.21
N LYS A 5 -5.16 17.31 1.92
CA LYS A 5 -5.38 18.26 0.82
C LYS A 5 -5.35 17.59 -0.55
N LEU A 6 -4.51 16.56 -0.72
CA LEU A 6 -4.44 15.78 -1.97
C LEU A 6 -5.69 14.91 -2.13
N GLY A 7 -6.16 14.28 -1.05
CA GLY A 7 -7.41 13.50 -1.02
C GLY A 7 -8.61 14.34 -1.46
N HIS A 8 -8.83 15.52 -0.87
CA HIS A 8 -9.93 16.41 -1.26
C HIS A 8 -9.85 16.91 -2.72
N ARG A 9 -8.62 17.09 -3.27
CA ARG A 9 -8.47 17.43 -4.69
C ARG A 9 -8.80 16.26 -5.60
N LEU A 10 -8.35 15.06 -5.25
CA LEU A 10 -8.66 13.83 -5.99
C LEU A 10 -10.16 13.52 -5.95
N ASP A 11 -10.81 13.68 -4.80
CA ASP A 11 -12.27 13.53 -4.67
C ASP A 11 -13.02 14.49 -5.61
N GLY A 12 -12.56 15.75 -5.72
CA GLY A 12 -13.12 16.73 -6.67
C GLY A 12 -12.94 16.33 -8.13
N TRP A 13 -11.78 15.76 -8.49
CA TRP A 13 -11.51 15.26 -9.85
C TRP A 13 -12.39 14.04 -10.16
N ILE A 14 -12.48 13.07 -9.24
CA ILE A 14 -13.32 11.88 -9.41
C ILE A 14 -14.78 12.30 -9.58
N HIS A 15 -15.26 13.25 -8.78
CA HIS A 15 -16.63 13.76 -8.89
C HIS A 15 -16.89 14.46 -10.23
N THR A 16 -15.90 15.19 -10.78
CA THR A 16 -16.03 15.90 -12.04
C THR A 16 -16.04 14.95 -13.24
N PHE A 17 -15.17 13.92 -13.25
CA PHE A 17 -15.03 13.02 -14.38
C PHE A 17 -16.00 11.82 -14.33
N PHE A 18 -16.43 11.41 -13.13
CA PHE A 18 -17.29 10.25 -12.91
C PHE A 18 -18.51 10.58 -12.05
N PRO A 19 -19.35 11.57 -12.40
CA PRO A 19 -20.48 12.02 -11.59
C PRO A 19 -21.50 10.91 -11.32
N PHE A 20 -21.62 9.93 -12.21
CA PHE A 20 -22.55 8.81 -12.08
C PHE A 20 -22.28 7.92 -10.86
N LEU A 21 -21.05 7.90 -10.34
CA LEU A 21 -20.67 7.16 -9.13
C LEU A 21 -21.30 7.76 -7.86
N PHE A 22 -21.73 9.03 -7.93
CA PHE A 22 -22.31 9.79 -6.83
C PHE A 22 -23.83 9.97 -6.93
N TRP A 23 -24.48 9.36 -7.93
CA TRP A 23 -25.94 9.44 -8.05
C TRP A 23 -26.67 8.51 -7.08
N ARG A 24 -26.06 7.40 -6.68
CA ARG A 24 -26.61 6.47 -5.71
C ARG A 24 -25.52 5.98 -4.78
N PRO A 25 -25.81 5.73 -3.49
CA PRO A 25 -24.84 5.13 -2.58
C PRO A 25 -24.53 3.70 -3.03
N ILE A 26 -23.38 3.52 -3.67
CA ILE A 26 -22.81 2.21 -3.99
C ILE A 26 -22.07 1.75 -2.74
N ASN A 27 -22.22 0.48 -2.34
CA ASN A 27 -21.44 -0.05 -1.23
C ASN A 27 -19.94 -0.03 -1.59
N PRO A 28 -19.09 0.73 -0.87
CA PRO A 28 -17.67 0.85 -1.18
C PRO A 28 -16.94 -0.50 -1.17
N ASP A 29 -17.35 -1.44 -0.30
CA ASP A 29 -16.71 -2.74 -0.17
C ASP A 29 -16.73 -3.55 -1.49
N TRP A 30 -17.78 -3.39 -2.31
CA TRP A 30 -17.84 -4.02 -3.64
C TRP A 30 -16.85 -3.40 -4.63
N LEU A 31 -16.62 -2.07 -4.54
CA LEU A 31 -15.62 -1.39 -5.36
C LEU A 31 -14.21 -1.82 -4.96
N THR A 32 -13.94 -1.89 -3.65
CA THR A 32 -12.68 -2.40 -3.10
C THR A 32 -12.42 -3.84 -3.57
N LEU A 33 -13.43 -4.73 -3.50
CA LEU A 33 -13.29 -6.12 -3.95
C LEU A 33 -13.04 -6.21 -5.47
N ALA A 34 -13.79 -5.46 -6.27
CA ALA A 34 -13.59 -5.42 -7.71
C ALA A 34 -12.20 -4.90 -8.09
N GLY A 35 -11.76 -3.80 -7.47
CA GLY A 35 -10.41 -3.25 -7.63
C GLY A 35 -9.32 -4.25 -7.25
N THR A 36 -9.51 -4.96 -6.15
CA THR A 36 -8.59 -6.02 -5.70
C THR A 36 -8.51 -7.17 -6.69
N LEU A 37 -9.63 -7.64 -7.23
CA LEU A 37 -9.64 -8.72 -8.22
C LEU A 37 -8.91 -8.30 -9.50
N ILE A 38 -9.15 -7.06 -9.96
CA ILE A 38 -8.48 -6.51 -11.14
C ILE A 38 -6.97 -6.36 -10.86
N ALA A 39 -6.57 -5.68 -9.79
CA ALA A 39 -5.17 -5.49 -9.45
C ALA A 39 -4.47 -6.81 -9.11
N GLY A 40 -5.14 -7.73 -8.43
CA GLY A 40 -4.60 -9.06 -8.09
C GLY A 40 -4.33 -9.92 -9.32
N SER A 41 -5.15 -9.78 -10.39
CA SER A 41 -4.91 -10.47 -11.66
C SER A 41 -3.62 -10.03 -12.36
N ALA A 42 -3.05 -8.88 -11.99
CA ALA A 42 -1.73 -8.46 -12.45
C ALA A 42 -0.64 -9.48 -12.09
N GLY A 43 -0.78 -10.19 -10.97
CA GLY A 43 0.15 -11.27 -10.59
C GLY A 43 0.21 -12.39 -11.65
N LEU A 44 -0.92 -12.78 -12.22
CA LEU A 44 -0.96 -13.75 -13.33
C LEU A 44 -0.31 -13.17 -14.58
N ALA A 45 -0.62 -11.92 -14.93
CA ALA A 45 -0.02 -11.25 -16.08
C ALA A 45 1.51 -11.11 -15.93
N PHE A 46 2.02 -10.81 -14.73
CA PHE A 46 3.45 -10.81 -14.45
C PHE A 46 4.07 -12.19 -14.61
N ALA A 47 3.41 -13.25 -14.11
CA ALA A 47 3.90 -14.63 -14.21
C ALA A 47 4.03 -15.12 -15.68
N GLU A 48 3.20 -14.59 -16.57
CA GLU A 48 3.23 -14.87 -18.02
C GLU A 48 4.14 -13.89 -18.79
N GLY A 49 4.81 -12.94 -18.13
CA GLY A 49 5.68 -11.94 -18.76
C GLY A 49 4.95 -10.81 -19.47
N ALA A 50 3.64 -10.69 -19.30
CA ALA A 50 2.83 -9.62 -19.88
C ALA A 50 2.91 -8.33 -19.00
N HIS A 51 4.13 -7.78 -18.87
CA HIS A 51 4.41 -6.70 -17.93
C HIS A 51 3.57 -5.44 -18.16
N GLY A 52 3.41 -5.02 -19.42
CA GLY A 52 2.57 -3.87 -19.77
C GLY A 52 1.11 -4.05 -19.35
N THR A 53 0.55 -5.25 -19.59
CA THR A 53 -0.81 -5.61 -19.15
C THR A 53 -0.90 -5.61 -17.63
N ALA A 54 0.09 -6.18 -16.93
CA ALA A 54 0.13 -6.18 -15.48
C ALA A 54 0.16 -4.76 -14.91
N GLY A 55 0.95 -3.87 -15.49
CA GLY A 55 0.99 -2.46 -15.10
C GLY A 55 -0.36 -1.75 -15.28
N CYS A 56 -1.05 -1.98 -16.39
CA CYS A 56 -2.40 -1.44 -16.63
C CYS A 56 -3.41 -1.97 -15.61
N LEU A 57 -3.37 -3.26 -15.28
CA LEU A 57 -4.25 -3.87 -14.27
C LEU A 57 -4.01 -3.28 -12.88
N LEU A 58 -2.73 -3.04 -12.48
CA LEU A 58 -2.40 -2.37 -11.22
C LEU A 58 -2.93 -0.94 -11.17
N LEU A 59 -2.77 -0.15 -12.24
CA LEU A 59 -3.31 1.22 -12.29
C LEU A 59 -4.83 1.23 -12.24
N THR A 60 -5.48 0.32 -12.97
CA THR A 60 -6.94 0.21 -12.98
C THR A 60 -7.46 -0.15 -11.59
N GLY A 61 -6.88 -1.17 -10.92
CA GLY A 61 -7.27 -1.52 -9.56
C GLY A 61 -7.00 -0.41 -8.55
N GLY A 62 -5.84 0.29 -8.66
CA GLY A 62 -5.54 1.45 -7.84
C GLY A 62 -6.51 2.63 -8.06
N PHE A 63 -7.07 2.76 -9.26
CA PHE A 63 -8.14 3.72 -9.52
C PHE A 63 -9.43 3.35 -8.76
N PHE A 64 -9.82 2.06 -8.72
CA PHE A 64 -10.97 1.61 -7.94
C PHE A 64 -10.79 1.88 -6.45
N ASP A 65 -9.59 1.70 -5.90
CA ASP A 65 -9.20 2.02 -4.53
C ASP A 65 -9.35 3.53 -4.19
N LEU A 66 -9.05 4.40 -5.15
CA LEU A 66 -9.32 5.84 -4.99
C LEU A 66 -10.80 6.16 -5.02
N VAL A 67 -11.55 5.48 -5.89
CA VAL A 67 -12.99 5.70 -6.08
C VAL A 67 -13.80 5.23 -4.86
N ASP A 68 -13.52 4.04 -4.31
CA ASP A 68 -14.25 3.52 -3.15
C ASP A 68 -14.10 4.44 -1.93
N GLY A 69 -12.87 4.93 -1.69
CA GLY A 69 -12.61 5.92 -0.65
C GLY A 69 -13.34 7.25 -0.89
N ALA A 70 -13.39 7.74 -2.14
CA ALA A 70 -14.12 8.96 -2.49
C ALA A 70 -15.63 8.79 -2.27
N VAL A 71 -16.22 7.68 -2.71
CA VAL A 71 -17.63 7.35 -2.52
C VAL A 71 -17.97 7.20 -1.03
N ALA A 72 -17.15 6.46 -0.27
CA ALA A 72 -17.35 6.27 1.16
C ALA A 72 -17.35 7.60 1.94
N ARG A 73 -16.43 8.51 1.61
CA ARG A 73 -16.36 9.84 2.22
C ARG A 73 -17.53 10.72 1.80
N HIS A 74 -17.89 10.72 0.52
CA HIS A 74 -18.98 11.56 -0.01
C HIS A 74 -20.32 11.24 0.65
N PHE A 75 -20.67 9.97 0.79
CA PHE A 75 -21.92 9.53 1.39
C PHE A 75 -21.85 9.35 2.91
N GLY A 76 -20.70 9.54 3.55
CA GLY A 76 -20.52 9.34 4.99
C GLY A 76 -20.75 7.89 5.45
N ILE A 77 -20.52 6.91 4.57
CA ILE A 77 -20.75 5.47 4.82
C ILE A 77 -19.46 4.69 5.10
N SER A 78 -18.38 5.39 5.46
CA SER A 78 -17.13 4.75 5.87
C SER A 78 -17.33 3.88 7.11
N THR A 79 -16.89 2.62 7.06
CA THR A 79 -17.00 1.68 8.18
C THR A 79 -15.62 1.23 8.67
N ARG A 80 -15.54 0.79 9.93
CA ARG A 80 -14.31 0.19 10.48
C ARG A 80 -13.95 -1.10 9.74
N PHE A 81 -14.95 -1.88 9.37
CA PHE A 81 -14.76 -3.11 8.62
C PHE A 81 -14.26 -2.82 7.20
N GLY A 82 -14.83 -1.83 6.51
CA GLY A 82 -14.37 -1.40 5.19
C GLY A 82 -12.90 -0.98 5.20
N ALA A 83 -12.47 -0.19 6.19
CA ALA A 83 -11.06 0.20 6.34
C ALA A 83 -10.13 -0.99 6.64
N PHE A 84 -10.59 -1.98 7.41
CA PHE A 84 -9.87 -3.22 7.64
C PHE A 84 -9.79 -4.06 6.36
N LEU A 85 -10.91 -4.23 5.66
CA LEU A 85 -11.01 -5.00 4.41
C LEU A 85 -10.08 -4.41 3.35
N ASP A 86 -10.17 -3.12 3.08
CA ASP A 86 -9.33 -2.37 2.17
C ASP A 86 -7.84 -2.61 2.47
N SER A 87 -7.45 -2.34 3.73
CA SER A 87 -6.05 -2.55 4.13
C SER A 87 -5.58 -4.01 4.00
N SER A 88 -6.46 -5.00 4.17
CA SER A 88 -6.12 -6.42 4.05
C SER A 88 -6.00 -6.84 2.59
N LEU A 89 -6.95 -6.43 1.75
CA LEU A 89 -6.97 -6.71 0.31
C LEU A 89 -5.80 -6.06 -0.42
N ASP A 90 -5.37 -4.90 0.05
CA ASP A 90 -4.13 -4.23 -0.37
C ASP A 90 -2.91 -5.16 -0.29
N ARG A 91 -2.79 -5.94 0.79
CA ARG A 91 -1.67 -6.89 0.95
C ARG A 91 -1.79 -8.06 0.00
N VAL A 92 -3.02 -8.49 -0.29
CA VAL A 92 -3.24 -9.55 -1.29
C VAL A 92 -2.72 -9.09 -2.66
N VAL A 93 -3.01 -7.85 -3.08
CA VAL A 93 -2.50 -7.28 -4.34
C VAL A 93 -0.97 -7.20 -4.34
N ASP A 94 -0.38 -6.62 -3.27
CA ASP A 94 1.09 -6.49 -3.15
C ASP A 94 1.77 -7.87 -3.26
N VAL A 95 1.24 -8.88 -2.55
CA VAL A 95 1.76 -10.26 -2.57
C VAL A 95 1.57 -10.90 -3.93
N ALA A 96 0.39 -10.78 -4.55
CA ALA A 96 0.09 -11.37 -5.85
C ALA A 96 1.02 -10.84 -6.94
N ALA A 97 1.24 -9.51 -6.99
CA ALA A 97 2.12 -8.88 -7.96
C ALA A 97 3.58 -9.39 -7.82
N MET A 98 4.09 -9.42 -6.58
CA MET A 98 5.47 -9.89 -6.33
C MET A 98 5.63 -11.40 -6.59
N LEU A 99 4.66 -12.24 -6.23
CA LEU A 99 4.68 -13.67 -6.54
C LEU A 99 4.62 -13.92 -8.05
N GLY A 100 3.87 -13.10 -8.80
CA GLY A 100 3.87 -13.14 -10.25
C GLY A 100 5.27 -12.91 -10.83
N LEU A 101 5.96 -11.85 -10.36
CA LEU A 101 7.33 -11.54 -10.78
C LEU A 101 8.33 -12.62 -10.35
N VAL A 102 8.24 -13.15 -9.13
CA VAL A 102 9.05 -14.28 -8.67
C VAL A 102 8.87 -15.48 -9.61
N THR A 103 7.63 -15.79 -9.98
CA THR A 103 7.32 -16.89 -10.89
C THR A 103 7.89 -16.64 -12.29
N PHE A 104 7.78 -15.43 -12.81
CA PHE A 104 8.35 -15.03 -14.09
C PHE A 104 9.87 -15.21 -14.12
N PHE A 105 10.61 -14.66 -13.14
CA PHE A 105 12.05 -14.76 -13.08
C PHE A 105 12.52 -16.19 -12.80
N ALA A 106 11.76 -16.99 -12.04
CA ALA A 106 12.05 -18.39 -11.84
C ALA A 106 11.93 -19.21 -13.13
N ARG A 107 10.89 -18.95 -13.95
CA ARG A 107 10.72 -19.57 -15.27
C ARG A 107 11.78 -19.11 -16.28
N ALA A 108 12.23 -17.86 -16.17
CA ALA A 108 13.31 -17.31 -17.00
C ALA A 108 14.72 -17.79 -16.57
N ASN A 109 14.84 -18.56 -15.50
CA ASN A 109 16.12 -19.01 -14.94
C ASN A 109 17.02 -17.85 -14.47
N GLU A 110 16.42 -16.81 -13.90
CA GLU A 110 17.02 -15.56 -13.44
C GLU A 110 17.03 -15.46 -11.90
N PRO A 111 17.97 -16.10 -11.19
CA PRO A 111 17.98 -16.16 -9.72
C PRO A 111 18.06 -14.77 -9.05
N SER A 112 18.75 -13.82 -9.68
CA SER A 112 18.86 -12.44 -9.20
C SER A 112 17.51 -11.74 -9.13
N GLY A 113 16.66 -11.92 -10.15
CA GLY A 113 15.30 -11.41 -10.18
C GLY A 113 14.42 -12.06 -9.12
N VAL A 114 14.53 -13.38 -8.94
CA VAL A 114 13.81 -14.12 -7.88
C VAL A 114 14.17 -13.57 -6.51
N LEU A 115 15.47 -13.42 -6.20
CA LEU A 115 15.92 -12.89 -4.91
C LEU A 115 15.49 -11.46 -4.68
N LEU A 116 15.58 -10.60 -5.70
CA LEU A 116 15.21 -9.19 -5.61
C LEU A 116 13.70 -9.04 -5.35
N CYS A 117 12.85 -9.73 -6.10
CA CYS A 117 11.40 -9.70 -5.90
C CYS A 117 10.99 -10.32 -4.56
N SER A 118 11.66 -11.38 -4.11
CA SER A 118 11.42 -11.95 -2.78
C SER A 118 11.79 -10.99 -1.66
N LEU A 119 12.90 -10.26 -1.78
CA LEU A 119 13.28 -9.22 -0.83
C LEU A 119 12.23 -8.10 -0.77
N ILE A 120 11.77 -7.62 -1.95
CA ILE A 120 10.72 -6.60 -2.03
C ILE A 120 9.43 -7.12 -1.37
N LEU A 121 9.04 -8.36 -1.62
CA LEU A 121 7.87 -8.98 -1.01
C LEU A 121 7.95 -8.97 0.51
N VAL A 122 9.04 -9.49 1.08
CA VAL A 122 9.26 -9.51 2.54
C VAL A 122 9.26 -8.09 3.12
N ALA A 123 10.00 -7.17 2.51
CA ALA A 123 10.05 -5.78 2.97
C ALA A 123 8.68 -5.10 2.89
N THR A 124 7.89 -5.36 1.85
CA THR A 124 6.53 -4.83 1.68
C THR A 124 5.59 -5.31 2.80
N VAL A 125 5.62 -6.59 3.13
CA VAL A 125 4.85 -7.15 4.26
C VAL A 125 5.31 -6.53 5.57
N LEU A 126 6.63 -6.42 5.79
CA LEU A 126 7.19 -5.82 7.01
C LEU A 126 6.84 -4.34 7.16
N THR A 127 6.79 -3.54 6.07
CA THR A 127 6.33 -2.15 6.17
C THR A 127 4.90 -2.04 6.70
N SER A 128 4.02 -2.91 6.25
CA SER A 128 2.63 -2.93 6.68
C SER A 128 2.48 -3.45 8.11
N TYR A 129 3.17 -4.54 8.43
CA TYR A 129 3.16 -5.14 9.76
C TYR A 129 3.71 -4.20 10.82
N THR A 130 4.88 -3.59 10.58
CA THR A 130 5.50 -2.66 11.53
C THR A 130 4.61 -1.45 11.81
N LYS A 131 3.92 -0.92 10.78
CA LYS A 131 2.96 0.17 10.95
C LYS A 131 1.79 -0.27 11.82
N ALA A 132 1.10 -1.34 11.44
CA ALA A 132 -0.07 -1.84 12.16
C ALA A 132 0.27 -2.20 13.62
N ARG A 133 1.45 -2.78 13.86
CA ARG A 133 1.90 -3.16 15.21
C ARG A 133 2.26 -1.95 16.06
N ALA A 134 2.92 -0.95 15.48
CA ALA A 134 3.30 0.25 16.21
C ALA A 134 2.08 1.13 16.56
N GLU A 135 1.09 1.23 15.68
CA GLU A 135 -0.14 2.02 15.89
C GLU A 135 -1.05 1.47 17.01
N LEU A 136 -0.74 0.29 17.57
CA LEU A 136 -1.37 -0.19 18.81
C LEU A 136 -0.83 0.51 20.07
N ILE A 137 0.34 1.13 19.98
CA ILE A 137 1.04 1.73 21.12
C ILE A 137 1.22 3.24 20.90
N VAL A 138 1.62 3.64 19.71
CA VAL A 138 1.83 5.06 19.36
C VAL A 138 0.60 5.60 18.62
N ALA A 139 0.20 6.82 18.92
CA ALA A 139 -1.02 7.44 18.39
C ALA A 139 -1.04 7.52 16.85
N ARG A 140 0.12 7.67 16.21
CA ARG A 140 0.24 7.73 14.74
C ARG A 140 1.66 7.38 14.30
N MET A 141 1.76 6.48 13.33
CA MET A 141 3.01 6.18 12.64
C MET A 141 3.16 7.11 11.43
N PRO A 142 4.28 7.85 11.28
CA PRO A 142 4.53 8.65 10.08
C PRO A 142 4.69 7.76 8.85
N GLY A 143 4.51 8.35 7.67
CA GLY A 143 4.82 7.70 6.39
C GLY A 143 6.31 7.39 6.28
N GLY A 144 6.66 6.37 5.50
CA GLY A 144 8.05 6.09 5.13
C GLY A 144 8.43 6.73 3.80
N LEU A 145 9.63 6.40 3.30
CA LEU A 145 10.14 6.89 2.02
C LEU A 145 9.27 6.45 0.84
N LEU A 146 8.84 5.18 0.84
CA LEU A 146 7.91 4.63 -0.14
C LEU A 146 6.68 4.06 0.55
N GLU A 147 5.57 4.75 0.42
CA GLU A 147 4.27 4.23 0.83
C GLU A 147 3.67 3.33 -0.27
N ARG A 148 2.56 2.65 0.03
CA ARG A 148 1.95 1.68 -0.89
C ARG A 148 1.62 2.28 -2.26
N GLY A 149 0.96 3.44 -2.31
CA GLY A 149 0.59 4.08 -3.57
C GLY A 149 1.78 4.36 -4.47
N GLU A 150 2.90 4.83 -3.89
CA GLU A 150 4.13 5.09 -4.61
C GLU A 150 4.79 3.80 -5.12
N ARG A 151 4.77 2.72 -4.32
CA ARG A 151 5.30 1.41 -4.75
C ARG A 151 4.51 0.83 -5.91
N ILE A 152 3.18 0.77 -5.78
CA ILE A 152 2.31 0.24 -6.84
C ILE A 152 2.37 1.12 -8.10
N GLY A 153 2.39 2.45 -7.92
CA GLY A 153 2.54 3.39 -9.04
C GLY A 153 3.86 3.22 -9.78
N LEU A 154 4.99 3.13 -9.06
CA LEU A 154 6.31 2.88 -9.65
C LEU A 154 6.36 1.53 -10.39
N LEU A 155 5.85 0.46 -9.75
CA LEU A 155 5.80 -0.85 -10.37
C LEU A 155 4.96 -0.85 -11.65
N ALA A 156 3.78 -0.24 -11.61
CA ALA A 156 2.88 -0.17 -12.75
C ALA A 156 3.48 0.62 -13.91
N VAL A 157 4.00 1.82 -13.63
CA VAL A 157 4.63 2.67 -14.67
C VAL A 157 5.88 1.99 -15.23
N GLY A 158 6.74 1.43 -14.38
CA GLY A 158 7.94 0.72 -14.81
C GLY A 158 7.63 -0.50 -15.67
N SER A 159 6.53 -1.19 -15.38
CA SER A 159 6.07 -2.35 -16.17
C SER A 159 5.50 -1.94 -17.52
N ILE A 160 4.78 -0.81 -17.60
CA ILE A 160 4.23 -0.28 -18.86
C ILE A 160 5.35 0.26 -19.76
N LEU A 161 6.36 0.90 -19.18
CA LEU A 161 7.48 1.49 -19.91
C LEU A 161 8.61 0.49 -20.21
N ASP A 162 8.46 -0.77 -19.83
CA ASP A 162 9.48 -1.83 -19.99
C ASP A 162 10.83 -1.51 -19.33
N ILE A 163 10.79 -0.80 -18.20
CA ILE A 163 11.98 -0.45 -17.37
C ILE A 163 11.92 -1.15 -16.00
N LEU A 164 11.51 -2.42 -16.00
CA LEU A 164 11.21 -3.17 -14.77
C LEU A 164 12.44 -3.29 -13.85
N TRP A 165 13.62 -3.63 -14.37
CA TRP A 165 14.83 -3.83 -13.56
C TRP A 165 15.25 -2.62 -12.72
N PRO A 166 15.39 -1.41 -13.27
CA PRO A 166 15.66 -0.20 -12.46
C PRO A 166 14.60 0.04 -11.39
N ILE A 167 13.33 -0.17 -11.73
CA ILE A 167 12.21 0.01 -10.79
C ILE A 167 12.27 -1.00 -9.64
N LEU A 168 12.58 -2.27 -9.91
CA LEU A 168 12.73 -3.27 -8.85
C LEU A 168 13.85 -2.90 -7.86
N TRP A 169 14.98 -2.36 -8.32
CA TRP A 169 16.02 -1.86 -7.43
C TRP A 169 15.56 -0.66 -6.59
N ILE A 170 14.87 0.30 -7.20
CA ILE A 170 14.29 1.44 -6.47
C ILE A 170 13.30 0.94 -5.40
N LEU A 171 12.44 -0.01 -5.75
CA LEU A 171 11.48 -0.61 -4.83
C LEU A 171 12.18 -1.37 -3.69
N ALA A 172 13.21 -2.17 -3.99
CA ALA A 172 13.96 -2.90 -2.97
C ALA A 172 14.59 -1.96 -1.94
N ILE A 173 15.36 -0.98 -2.43
CA ILE A 173 16.07 -0.01 -1.57
C ILE A 173 15.04 0.83 -0.79
N GLY A 174 14.07 1.41 -1.48
CA GLY A 174 13.10 2.33 -0.87
C GLY A 174 12.20 1.63 0.15
N THR A 175 11.80 0.36 -0.09
CA THR A 175 10.98 -0.39 0.84
C THR A 175 11.78 -0.80 2.08
N VAL A 176 13.02 -1.28 1.91
CA VAL A 176 13.91 -1.60 3.04
C VAL A 176 14.18 -0.36 3.89
N VAL A 177 14.50 0.78 3.26
CA VAL A 177 14.67 2.06 3.96
C VAL A 177 13.41 2.42 4.75
N THR A 178 12.23 2.23 4.16
CA THR A 178 10.95 2.48 4.85
C THR A 178 10.75 1.59 6.08
N VAL A 179 11.13 0.30 6.01
CA VAL A 179 11.09 -0.60 7.18
C VAL A 179 12.01 -0.08 8.28
N VAL A 180 13.25 0.26 7.95
CA VAL A 180 14.23 0.79 8.92
C VAL A 180 13.73 2.09 9.54
N GLN A 181 13.22 3.04 8.75
CA GLN A 181 12.65 4.29 9.25
C GLN A 181 11.53 4.03 10.26
N ARG A 182 10.63 3.09 9.98
CA ARG A 182 9.52 2.74 10.87
C ARG A 182 9.98 2.11 12.17
N ILE A 183 10.95 1.19 12.12
CA ILE A 183 11.53 0.58 13.33
C ILE A 183 12.23 1.63 14.19
N LEU A 184 13.04 2.50 13.58
CA LEU A 184 13.74 3.56 14.30
C LEU A 184 12.78 4.57 14.94
N TYR A 185 11.71 4.93 14.24
CA TYR A 185 10.69 5.81 14.78
C TYR A 185 9.97 5.15 15.97
N ALA A 186 9.53 3.90 15.81
CA ALA A 186 8.88 3.15 16.87
C ALA A 186 9.77 3.02 18.11
N TYR A 187 11.05 2.71 17.94
CA TYR A 187 12.03 2.62 19.03
C TYR A 187 12.12 3.94 19.81
N ARG A 188 12.22 5.07 19.11
CA ARG A 188 12.33 6.40 19.75
C ARG A 188 11.06 6.78 20.49
N GLU A 189 9.91 6.58 19.87
CA GLU A 189 8.62 7.02 20.41
C GLU A 189 8.17 6.14 21.59
N MET A 190 8.31 4.82 21.48
CA MET A 190 8.02 3.91 22.58
C MET A 190 8.96 4.15 23.78
N GLY A 191 10.25 4.38 23.52
CA GLY A 191 11.19 4.75 24.59
C GLY A 191 10.89 6.11 25.26
N ARG A 192 10.23 7.04 24.55
CA ARG A 192 9.71 8.28 25.17
C ARG A 192 8.54 7.97 26.09
N LEU A 193 7.56 7.21 25.61
CA LEU A 193 6.39 6.81 26.39
C LEU A 193 6.76 6.03 27.66
N ASP A 194 7.73 5.12 27.58
CA ASP A 194 8.22 4.36 28.75
C ASP A 194 8.86 5.28 29.81
N ARG A 195 9.56 6.35 29.40
CA ARG A 195 10.14 7.33 30.32
C ARG A 195 9.05 8.19 30.99
N GLU A 196 8.06 8.64 30.24
CA GLU A 196 6.92 9.39 30.75
C GLU A 196 6.17 8.59 31.82
N GLN A 197 5.83 7.33 31.54
CA GLN A 197 5.17 6.44 32.52
C GLN A 197 5.99 6.20 33.78
N ARG A 198 7.33 6.12 33.66
CA ARG A 198 8.19 5.98 34.85
C ARG A 198 8.18 7.24 35.73
N SER A 199 8.20 8.42 35.12
CA SER A 199 8.14 9.69 35.84
C SER A 199 6.85 9.84 36.64
N GLU A 200 5.71 9.55 36.01
CA GLU A 200 4.38 9.60 36.64
C GLU A 200 4.30 8.66 37.85
N ARG A 201 4.78 7.42 37.74
CA ARG A 201 4.81 6.46 38.88
C ARG A 201 5.69 6.91 40.02
N VAL A 202 6.77 7.63 39.76
CA VAL A 202 7.65 8.16 40.82
C VAL A 202 6.98 9.34 41.54
N GLU A 203 6.25 10.18 40.81
CA GLU A 203 5.49 11.30 41.40
C GLU A 203 4.31 10.81 42.23
N GLU A 204 3.60 9.76 41.80
CA GLU A 204 2.49 9.15 42.57
C GLU A 204 2.97 8.42 43.85
N ALA A 205 4.23 8.00 43.89
CA ALA A 205 4.80 7.28 45.05
C ALA A 205 5.39 8.18 46.13
N ASN A 206 5.53 9.50 45.91
CA ASN A 206 6.02 10.51 46.84
C ASN A 206 4.89 11.35 47.40
#